data_4b7f5fd0fa90ab42d7ef0655e9dc88f5
#
_entry.id   4b7f5fd0fa90ab42d7ef0655e9dc88f5
#
_cell.length_a   1.000
_cell.length_b   1.000
_cell.length_c   1.000
_cell.angle_alpha   90.00
_cell.angle_beta   90.00
_cell.angle_gamma   90.00
#
_symmetry.space_group_name_H-M   'P 1'
#
loop_
_entity.id
_entity.type
_entity.pdbx_description
1 polymer ?
#
loop_
_entity_poly.entity_id
_entity_poly.type
_entity_poly.pdbx_seq_one_letter_code
_entity_poly.pdbx_strand_id
1 'polypeptide(L)'
;MAARLGFRYIEANVHKTATPGKYIVMHGYKGRLGYQVTDLQGNDVPNVVIAETPFRELMDNYVYRSRYPKYRTRISSLEDFLYECRSSGIAPLVQYVDEEERRIVHSIMGDDVIFYNGVRDGGFKGMIMEYRLNRCLEDILYRCRLVGPPYMYCMGNVKDFSDDELREIVAGVHSEGCLIGFAGCYESPETNARLLGMGFDFSASGWETNDFSHGNMCDVSGDMDYSSFRGGKTVAGIHYLAEGESFMPKKKLCSVFLSASSLHIRFRGRIRVCMGDYIDAEYESDGSQSLWLSTYHIDSAPGFKITAATPVEIFEVTYRASER
;
A
#
# COMPACT_ATOMS: atom_id res chain seq x y z
N MET A 1 -9.76 4.72 -13.77
CA MET A 1 -9.59 3.24 -13.64
C MET A 1 -10.28 2.71 -12.39
N ALA A 2 -9.97 3.17 -11.18
CA ALA A 2 -10.56 2.68 -9.93
C ALA A 2 -12.11 2.59 -9.95
N ALA A 3 -12.81 3.64 -10.42
CA ALA A 3 -14.26 3.61 -10.55
C ALA A 3 -14.78 2.48 -11.47
N ARG A 4 -14.06 2.17 -12.57
CA ARG A 4 -14.42 1.07 -13.48
C ARG A 4 -14.24 -0.31 -12.85
N LEU A 5 -13.40 -0.40 -11.81
CA LEU A 5 -13.15 -1.62 -11.05
C LEU A 5 -14.09 -1.76 -9.84
N GLY A 6 -15.02 -0.82 -9.67
CA GLY A 6 -16.01 -0.85 -8.60
C GLY A 6 -15.51 -0.34 -7.25
N PHE A 7 -14.32 0.28 -7.19
CA PHE A 7 -13.88 0.95 -5.97
C PHE A 7 -14.80 2.14 -5.67
N ARG A 8 -15.23 2.25 -4.41
CA ARG A 8 -16.04 3.36 -3.91
C ARG A 8 -15.19 4.51 -3.40
N TYR A 9 -14.00 4.21 -2.95
CA TYR A 9 -13.07 5.14 -2.33
C TYR A 9 -11.70 5.02 -2.98
N ILE A 10 -10.96 6.13 -2.99
CA ILE A 10 -9.56 6.16 -3.42
C ILE A 10 -8.74 6.97 -2.45
N GLU A 11 -7.67 6.39 -1.92
CA GLU A 11 -6.75 7.06 -0.99
C GLU A 11 -5.88 8.07 -1.72
N ALA A 12 -5.69 9.24 -1.08
CA ALA A 12 -4.83 10.31 -1.54
C ALA A 12 -3.87 10.74 -0.43
N ASN A 13 -2.60 10.40 -0.59
CA ASN A 13 -1.54 10.98 0.22
C ASN A 13 -1.22 12.37 -0.32
N VAL A 14 -1.52 13.39 0.46
CA VAL A 14 -1.37 14.79 0.07
C VAL A 14 -0.10 15.38 0.66
N HIS A 15 0.64 16.10 -0.16
CA HIS A 15 1.86 16.80 0.25
C HIS A 15 1.79 18.27 -0.11
N LYS A 16 2.09 19.12 0.88
CA LYS A 16 2.30 20.55 0.66
C LYS A 16 3.61 20.79 -0.08
N THR A 17 3.60 21.69 -1.06
CA THR A 17 4.80 22.10 -1.81
C THR A 17 5.40 23.39 -1.27
N ALA A 18 6.57 23.82 -1.78
CA ALA A 18 7.13 25.13 -1.42
C ALA A 18 6.26 26.30 -1.92
N THR A 19 5.36 26.07 -2.87
CA THR A 19 4.43 27.10 -3.34
C THR A 19 3.20 27.15 -2.43
N PRO A 20 2.92 28.30 -1.78
CA PRO A 20 1.74 28.45 -0.93
C PRO A 20 0.43 28.07 -1.64
N GLY A 21 -0.47 27.36 -0.94
CA GLY A 21 -1.75 26.92 -1.45
C GLY A 21 -1.67 25.88 -2.57
N LYS A 22 -0.54 25.25 -2.78
CA LYS A 22 -0.34 24.23 -3.80
C LYS A 22 0.09 22.90 -3.20
N TYR A 23 -0.67 21.87 -3.57
CA TYR A 23 -0.52 20.51 -3.06
C TYR A 23 -0.43 19.52 -4.23
N ILE A 24 0.29 18.44 -3.98
CA ILE A 24 0.35 17.29 -4.90
C ILE A 24 -0.18 16.03 -4.23
N VAL A 25 -0.63 15.09 -5.03
CA VAL A 25 -1.08 13.77 -4.59
C VAL A 25 -0.08 12.73 -5.05
N MET A 26 0.57 12.09 -4.08
CA MET A 26 1.47 10.97 -4.33
C MET A 26 1.81 10.26 -3.03
N HIS A 27 2.17 8.98 -3.13
CA HIS A 27 2.76 8.26 -2.02
C HIS A 27 4.26 8.58 -1.90
N GLY A 28 4.60 9.71 -1.27
CA GLY A 28 6.00 10.10 -1.03
C GLY A 28 6.68 9.24 0.04
N TYR A 29 8.00 9.24 0.06
CA TYR A 29 8.76 8.58 1.12
C TYR A 29 9.35 9.61 2.09
N LYS A 30 8.80 9.67 3.32
CA LYS A 30 9.25 10.62 4.36
C LYS A 30 9.34 12.07 3.85
N GLY A 31 8.30 12.51 3.11
CA GLY A 31 8.24 13.86 2.54
C GLY A 31 9.12 14.09 1.31
N ARG A 32 9.64 13.03 0.69
CA ARG A 32 10.46 13.05 -0.53
C ARG A 32 9.76 12.33 -1.66
N LEU A 33 10.20 12.57 -2.91
CA LEU A 33 9.65 11.90 -4.09
C LEU A 33 9.86 10.37 -4.05
N GLY A 34 10.97 9.89 -3.47
CA GLY A 34 11.25 8.46 -3.43
C GLY A 34 11.65 7.88 -4.80
N TYR A 35 11.79 6.55 -4.86
CA TYR A 35 12.19 5.84 -6.07
C TYR A 35 11.06 5.56 -7.06
N GLN A 36 9.82 5.84 -6.70
CA GLN A 36 8.65 5.71 -7.59
C GLN A 36 8.58 6.79 -8.66
N VAL A 37 9.42 7.83 -8.56
CA VAL A 37 9.48 8.98 -9.46
C VAL A 37 10.87 9.08 -10.07
N THR A 38 10.91 9.55 -11.31
CA THR A 38 12.15 9.90 -12.03
C THR A 38 12.03 11.32 -12.57
N ASP A 39 13.17 11.91 -12.97
CA ASP A 39 13.13 13.05 -13.86
C ASP A 39 12.65 12.63 -15.28
N LEU A 40 12.50 13.60 -16.18
CA LEU A 40 12.06 13.35 -17.56
C LEU A 40 13.05 12.49 -18.36
N GLN A 41 14.32 12.47 -17.96
CA GLN A 41 15.37 11.66 -18.56
C GLN A 41 15.39 10.24 -18.02
N GLY A 42 14.66 9.96 -16.94
CA GLY A 42 14.59 8.65 -16.29
C GLY A 42 15.62 8.45 -15.18
N ASN A 43 16.30 9.51 -14.73
CA ASN A 43 17.22 9.45 -13.60
C ASN A 43 16.45 9.39 -12.28
N ASP A 44 17.05 8.70 -11.29
CA ASP A 44 16.51 8.61 -9.94
C ASP A 44 16.60 9.95 -9.21
N VAL A 45 15.51 10.33 -8.55
CA VAL A 45 15.36 11.57 -7.78
C VAL A 45 14.85 11.36 -6.36
N PRO A 46 15.32 10.32 -5.63
CA PRO A 46 14.69 9.90 -4.37
C PRO A 46 14.82 10.93 -3.24
N ASN A 47 15.78 11.85 -3.36
CA ASN A 47 16.12 12.81 -2.31
C ASN A 47 15.45 14.18 -2.48
N VAL A 48 14.67 14.40 -3.53
CA VAL A 48 13.92 15.65 -3.72
C VAL A 48 12.88 15.80 -2.63
N VAL A 49 13.01 16.86 -1.81
CA VAL A 49 12.11 17.16 -0.70
C VAL A 49 10.90 17.91 -1.23
N ILE A 50 9.71 17.33 -1.10
CA ILE A 50 8.48 17.87 -1.70
C ILE A 50 8.15 19.25 -1.16
N ALA A 51 8.23 19.43 0.17
CA ALA A 51 7.88 20.69 0.82
C ALA A 51 8.87 21.85 0.51
N GLU A 52 10.06 21.54 0.00
CA GLU A 52 11.09 22.52 -0.37
C GLU A 52 11.13 22.78 -1.88
N THR A 53 10.36 22.03 -2.67
CA THR A 53 10.36 22.12 -4.14
C THR A 53 9.13 22.90 -4.62
N PRO A 54 9.30 23.89 -5.51
CA PRO A 54 8.20 24.64 -6.09
C PRO A 54 7.21 23.72 -6.85
N PHE A 55 5.91 24.03 -6.72
CA PHE A 55 4.84 23.25 -7.35
C PHE A 55 5.08 23.01 -8.86
N ARG A 56 5.40 24.07 -9.63
CA ARG A 56 5.66 23.95 -11.07
C ARG A 56 6.82 23.01 -11.37
N GLU A 57 7.87 23.06 -10.57
CA GLU A 57 9.02 22.19 -10.73
C GLU A 57 8.61 20.72 -10.56
N LEU A 58 7.80 20.43 -9.51
CA LEU A 58 7.27 19.09 -9.29
C LEU A 58 6.42 18.60 -10.46
N MET A 59 5.55 19.45 -10.99
CA MET A 59 4.64 19.10 -12.07
C MET A 59 5.32 18.98 -13.44
N ASP A 60 6.36 19.76 -13.69
CA ASP A 60 6.96 19.86 -15.01
C ASP A 60 8.15 18.92 -15.22
N ASN A 61 8.91 18.62 -14.16
CA ASN A 61 10.19 17.93 -14.27
C ASN A 61 10.17 16.46 -13.83
N TYR A 62 9.08 16.00 -13.19
CA TYR A 62 9.04 14.65 -12.62
C TYR A 62 7.85 13.85 -13.14
N VAL A 63 8.09 12.53 -13.29
CA VAL A 63 7.10 11.57 -13.77
C VAL A 63 7.15 10.30 -12.94
N TYR A 64 6.01 9.65 -12.78
CA TYR A 64 5.99 8.32 -12.19
C TYR A 64 6.82 7.35 -13.02
N ARG A 65 7.61 6.55 -12.33
CA ARG A 65 8.36 5.47 -12.94
C ARG A 65 7.39 4.46 -13.53
N SER A 66 7.61 4.10 -14.78
CA SER A 66 6.89 3.01 -15.42
C SER A 66 7.87 2.16 -16.22
N ARG A 67 7.69 0.84 -16.15
CA ARG A 67 8.40 -0.11 -17.02
C ARG A 67 8.14 0.19 -18.49
N TYR A 68 6.96 0.69 -18.80
CA TYR A 68 6.56 1.05 -20.16
C TYR A 68 6.49 2.57 -20.29
N PRO A 69 7.35 3.21 -21.14
CA PRO A 69 7.37 4.66 -21.29
C PRO A 69 6.01 5.29 -21.63
N LYS A 70 5.15 4.54 -22.35
CA LYS A 70 3.79 4.99 -22.72
C LYS A 70 2.86 5.21 -21.51
N TYR A 71 3.18 4.62 -20.35
CA TYR A 71 2.40 4.77 -19.12
C TYR A 71 3.05 5.71 -18.09
N ARG A 72 4.13 6.41 -18.48
CA ARG A 72 4.68 7.44 -17.61
C ARG A 72 3.68 8.57 -17.49
N THR A 73 3.24 8.80 -16.25
CA THR A 73 2.31 9.89 -15.92
C THR A 73 3.03 10.91 -15.06
N ARG A 74 2.62 12.17 -15.17
CA ARG A 74 3.10 13.24 -14.29
C ARG A 74 2.52 13.07 -12.89
N ILE A 75 3.16 13.68 -11.91
CA ILE A 75 2.59 13.83 -10.57
C ILE A 75 1.27 14.59 -10.71
N SER A 76 0.26 14.22 -9.93
CA SER A 76 -1.04 14.91 -9.97
C SER A 76 -1.08 16.07 -8.99
N SER A 77 -1.68 17.19 -9.39
CA SER A 77 -2.12 18.19 -8.41
C SER A 77 -3.27 17.65 -7.57
N LEU A 78 -3.47 18.23 -6.38
CA LEU A 78 -4.64 17.90 -5.56
C LEU A 78 -5.92 18.23 -6.30
N GLU A 79 -5.98 19.40 -6.93
CA GLU A 79 -7.14 19.87 -7.67
C GLU A 79 -7.51 18.92 -8.83
N ASP A 80 -6.53 18.53 -9.67
CA ASP A 80 -6.77 17.61 -10.78
C ASP A 80 -7.25 16.24 -10.29
N PHE A 81 -6.66 15.73 -9.21
CA PHE A 81 -7.08 14.47 -8.59
C PHE A 81 -8.55 14.55 -8.12
N LEU A 82 -8.93 15.63 -7.43
CA LEU A 82 -10.28 15.80 -6.91
C LEU A 82 -11.32 15.96 -8.04
N TYR A 83 -11.00 16.70 -9.11
CA TYR A 83 -11.86 16.80 -10.28
C TYR A 83 -12.06 15.46 -10.97
N GLU A 84 -11.02 14.64 -11.05
CA GLU A 84 -11.14 13.28 -11.59
C GLU A 84 -12.00 12.39 -10.68
N CYS A 85 -11.83 12.48 -9.36
CA CYS A 85 -12.68 11.76 -8.41
C CYS A 85 -14.15 12.13 -8.59
N ARG A 86 -14.45 13.43 -8.63
CA ARG A 86 -15.80 13.95 -8.81
C ARG A 86 -16.42 13.51 -10.13
N SER A 87 -15.67 13.60 -11.23
CA SER A 87 -16.15 13.19 -12.57
C SER A 87 -16.40 11.70 -12.69
N SER A 88 -15.64 10.91 -11.93
CA SER A 88 -15.73 9.44 -11.90
C SER A 88 -16.73 8.91 -10.87
N GLY A 89 -17.30 9.77 -10.02
CA GLY A 89 -18.22 9.37 -8.94
C GLY A 89 -17.58 8.54 -7.84
N ILE A 90 -16.26 8.70 -7.61
CA ILE A 90 -15.51 8.02 -6.56
C ILE A 90 -15.21 9.00 -5.42
N ALA A 91 -15.41 8.59 -4.18
CA ALA A 91 -15.13 9.44 -3.04
C ALA A 91 -13.64 9.37 -2.67
N PRO A 92 -12.93 10.51 -2.55
CA PRO A 92 -11.54 10.51 -2.11
C PRO A 92 -11.45 10.33 -0.59
N LEU A 93 -10.47 9.51 -0.16
CA LEU A 93 -9.95 9.46 1.19
C LEU A 93 -8.70 10.34 1.23
N VAL A 94 -8.81 11.53 1.81
CA VAL A 94 -7.76 12.55 1.72
C VAL A 94 -6.98 12.61 3.03
N GLN A 95 -5.65 12.50 2.93
CA GLN A 95 -4.79 12.75 4.08
C GLN A 95 -4.84 14.22 4.44
N TYR A 96 -5.33 14.52 5.65
CA TYR A 96 -5.37 15.90 6.13
C TYR A 96 -3.96 16.46 6.33
N VAL A 97 -3.71 17.63 5.76
CA VAL A 97 -2.45 18.36 5.87
C VAL A 97 -2.65 19.67 6.65
N ASP A 98 -3.55 20.55 6.19
CA ASP A 98 -3.85 21.81 6.84
C ASP A 98 -5.22 22.38 6.43
N GLU A 99 -5.63 23.47 7.04
CA GLU A 99 -6.94 24.13 6.79
C GLU A 99 -7.05 24.73 5.38
N GLU A 100 -5.96 25.05 4.73
CA GLU A 100 -5.99 25.57 3.35
C GLU A 100 -6.29 24.43 2.39
N GLU A 101 -5.63 23.28 2.54
CA GLU A 101 -5.93 22.06 1.80
C GLU A 101 -7.41 21.66 1.98
N ARG A 102 -7.89 21.65 3.22
CA ARG A 102 -9.27 21.31 3.55
C ARG A 102 -10.28 22.19 2.81
N ARG A 103 -10.05 23.51 2.74
CA ARG A 103 -10.91 24.44 2.00
C ARG A 103 -10.94 24.15 0.51
N ILE A 104 -9.80 23.79 -0.08
CA ILE A 104 -9.71 23.39 -1.49
C ILE A 104 -10.54 22.11 -1.72
N VAL A 105 -10.34 21.10 -0.89
CA VAL A 105 -11.05 19.82 -0.98
C VAL A 105 -12.56 20.04 -0.91
N HIS A 106 -13.05 20.79 0.09
CA HIS A 106 -14.48 21.08 0.21
C HIS A 106 -15.05 21.92 -0.93
N SER A 107 -14.27 22.86 -1.47
CA SER A 107 -14.74 23.66 -2.61
C SER A 107 -15.01 22.82 -3.86
N ILE A 108 -14.30 21.69 -4.01
CA ILE A 108 -14.42 20.80 -5.18
C ILE A 108 -15.38 19.65 -4.90
N MET A 109 -15.25 18.98 -3.76
CA MET A 109 -15.99 17.75 -3.43
C MET A 109 -17.24 17.96 -2.59
N GLY A 110 -17.41 19.13 -1.96
CA GLY A 110 -18.48 19.34 -0.97
C GLY A 110 -18.28 18.39 0.22
N ASP A 111 -19.34 17.66 0.58
CA ASP A 111 -19.35 16.68 1.67
C ASP A 111 -18.98 15.25 1.21
N ASP A 112 -18.69 15.04 -0.08
CA ASP A 112 -18.33 13.74 -0.65
C ASP A 112 -16.83 13.43 -0.49
N VAL A 113 -16.30 13.66 0.70
CA VAL A 113 -14.91 13.43 1.05
C VAL A 113 -14.79 12.79 2.43
N ILE A 114 -13.78 11.96 2.60
CA ILE A 114 -13.38 11.41 3.90
C ILE A 114 -11.96 11.85 4.18
N PHE A 115 -11.73 12.51 5.31
CA PHE A 115 -10.38 12.82 5.76
C PHE A 115 -9.85 11.73 6.70
N TYR A 116 -8.58 11.37 6.57
CA TYR A 116 -7.94 10.42 7.46
C TYR A 116 -6.71 11.01 8.18
N ASN A 117 -6.34 10.38 9.29
CA ASN A 117 -5.17 10.69 10.12
C ASN A 117 -5.11 12.09 10.73
N GLY A 118 -6.23 12.68 11.13
CA GLY A 118 -6.02 13.84 11.97
C GLY A 118 -7.19 14.78 12.20
N VAL A 119 -8.27 14.65 11.51
CA VAL A 119 -9.39 15.59 11.72
C VAL A 119 -10.31 15.04 12.80
N ARG A 120 -10.27 15.66 13.97
CA ARG A 120 -11.13 15.36 15.12
C ARG A 120 -12.30 16.34 15.24
N ASP A 121 -12.33 17.39 14.43
CA ASP A 121 -13.32 18.45 14.56
C ASP A 121 -14.60 18.10 13.83
N GLY A 122 -15.68 18.20 14.58
CA GLY A 122 -17.00 17.81 14.17
C GLY A 122 -17.42 18.38 12.82
N GLY A 123 -18.06 17.54 12.03
CA GLY A 123 -18.63 17.87 10.74
C GLY A 123 -18.04 17.15 9.55
N PHE A 124 -16.94 16.38 9.73
CA PHE A 124 -16.37 15.57 8.64
C PHE A 124 -16.61 14.09 8.84
N LYS A 125 -16.85 13.40 7.72
CA LYS A 125 -16.62 11.95 7.66
C LYS A 125 -15.12 11.74 7.87
N GLY A 126 -14.75 10.98 8.88
CA GLY A 126 -13.36 10.71 9.22
C GLY A 126 -13.02 9.23 9.17
N MET A 127 -11.75 8.93 8.89
CA MET A 127 -11.22 7.59 8.99
C MET A 127 -9.96 7.59 9.83
N ILE A 128 -9.83 6.64 10.76
CA ILE A 128 -8.57 6.34 11.43
C ILE A 128 -7.93 5.14 10.77
N MET A 129 -6.67 5.29 10.38
CA MET A 129 -5.83 4.21 9.87
C MET A 129 -4.84 3.80 10.96
N GLU A 130 -4.98 2.59 11.47
CA GLU A 130 -4.15 2.06 12.56
C GLU A 130 -3.32 0.88 12.04
N TYR A 131 -2.22 1.19 11.39
CA TYR A 131 -1.42 0.18 10.68
C TYR A 131 -0.59 -0.75 11.58
N ARG A 132 -0.30 -0.41 12.84
CA ARG A 132 0.71 -1.11 13.64
C ARG A 132 0.45 -1.17 15.13
N LEU A 133 -0.73 -0.87 15.58
CA LEU A 133 -1.00 -0.84 17.01
C LEU A 133 -1.87 -2.03 17.40
N ASN A 134 -1.33 -2.91 18.23
CA ASN A 134 -2.12 -3.89 18.97
C ASN A 134 -3.08 -3.12 19.86
N ARG A 135 -4.33 -3.07 19.45
CA ARG A 135 -5.38 -2.39 20.19
C ARG A 135 -6.37 -3.43 20.66
N CYS A 136 -6.68 -3.41 21.95
CA CYS A 136 -7.80 -4.20 22.45
C CYS A 136 -9.13 -3.56 21.97
N LEU A 137 -10.20 -4.33 22.02
CA LEU A 137 -11.55 -3.89 21.62
C LEU A 137 -11.92 -2.55 22.27
N GLU A 138 -11.63 -2.38 23.55
CA GLU A 138 -11.97 -1.16 24.31
C GLU A 138 -11.28 0.10 23.74
N ASP A 139 -10.00 0.00 23.33
CA ASP A 139 -9.30 1.10 22.68
C ASP A 139 -9.92 1.48 21.33
N ILE A 140 -10.32 0.47 20.57
CA ILE A 140 -10.99 0.66 19.27
C ILE A 140 -12.33 1.37 19.47
N LEU A 141 -13.15 0.87 20.39
CA LEU A 141 -14.47 1.45 20.69
C LEU A 141 -14.34 2.86 21.28
N TYR A 142 -13.35 3.10 22.13
CA TYR A 142 -13.08 4.45 22.64
C TYR A 142 -12.83 5.44 21.50
N ARG A 143 -12.05 5.05 20.50
CA ARG A 143 -11.76 5.92 19.34
C ARG A 143 -13.01 6.13 18.49
N CYS A 144 -13.80 5.11 18.25
CA CYS A 144 -15.08 5.24 17.54
C CYS A 144 -16.01 6.23 18.24
N ARG A 145 -16.14 6.15 19.57
CA ARG A 145 -16.96 7.08 20.37
C ARG A 145 -16.42 8.51 20.37
N LEU A 146 -15.10 8.65 20.35
CA LEU A 146 -14.46 9.97 20.38
C LEU A 146 -14.79 10.80 19.15
N VAL A 147 -14.91 10.15 18.00
CA VAL A 147 -15.14 10.80 16.70
C VAL A 147 -16.62 10.81 16.34
N GLY A 148 -17.38 9.79 16.78
CA GLY A 148 -18.79 9.62 16.48
C GLY A 148 -19.07 9.19 15.03
N PRO A 149 -20.26 8.64 14.75
CA PRO A 149 -20.67 8.28 13.40
C PRO A 149 -20.99 9.52 12.53
N PRO A 150 -20.82 9.44 11.19
CA PRO A 150 -20.28 8.32 10.43
C PRO A 150 -18.76 8.31 10.46
N TYR A 151 -18.20 7.22 10.92
CA TYR A 151 -16.78 7.07 11.11
C TYR A 151 -16.28 5.74 10.56
N MET A 152 -15.07 5.72 10.08
CA MET A 152 -14.43 4.52 9.55
C MET A 152 -13.17 4.20 10.33
N TYR A 153 -13.05 2.96 10.79
CA TYR A 153 -11.85 2.44 11.43
C TYR A 153 -11.17 1.43 10.53
N CYS A 154 -9.89 1.61 10.23
CA CYS A 154 -9.12 0.70 9.40
C CYS A 154 -8.01 0.03 10.22
N MET A 155 -8.10 -1.29 10.38
CA MET A 155 -7.09 -2.09 11.07
C MET A 155 -5.92 -2.42 10.15
N GLY A 156 -4.69 -2.24 10.65
CA GLY A 156 -3.48 -2.67 9.94
C GLY A 156 -2.90 -3.99 10.43
N ASN A 157 -3.40 -4.51 11.55
CA ASN A 157 -2.81 -5.64 12.27
C ASN A 157 -3.81 -6.77 12.54
N VAL A 158 -4.65 -7.08 11.56
CA VAL A 158 -5.67 -8.16 11.68
C VAL A 158 -5.07 -9.54 12.03
N LYS A 159 -3.79 -9.74 11.73
CA LYS A 159 -3.07 -10.99 12.04
C LYS A 159 -2.81 -11.20 13.53
N ASP A 160 -2.86 -10.15 14.32
CA ASP A 160 -2.58 -10.20 15.75
C ASP A 160 -3.80 -10.69 16.57
N PHE A 161 -4.93 -10.94 15.90
CA PHE A 161 -6.19 -11.33 16.50
C PHE A 161 -6.68 -12.67 15.96
N SER A 162 -7.31 -13.45 16.85
CA SER A 162 -8.07 -14.64 16.44
C SER A 162 -9.35 -14.26 15.70
N ASP A 163 -9.94 -15.23 15.00
CA ASP A 163 -11.19 -15.03 14.27
C ASP A 163 -12.36 -14.60 15.17
N ASP A 164 -12.39 -15.10 16.40
CA ASP A 164 -13.45 -14.75 17.35
C ASP A 164 -13.26 -13.32 17.87
N GLU A 165 -12.03 -12.91 18.18
CA GLU A 165 -11.73 -11.53 18.54
C GLU A 165 -12.04 -10.56 17.39
N LEU A 166 -11.73 -10.93 16.14
CA LEU A 166 -12.06 -10.10 14.99
C LEU A 166 -13.57 -9.94 14.82
N ARG A 167 -14.37 -10.99 15.02
CA ARG A 167 -15.85 -10.90 14.99
C ARG A 167 -16.38 -10.01 16.10
N GLU A 168 -15.81 -10.12 17.30
CA GLU A 168 -16.20 -9.27 18.43
C GLU A 168 -15.86 -7.79 18.16
N ILE A 169 -14.68 -7.51 17.59
CA ILE A 169 -14.27 -6.16 17.18
C ILE A 169 -15.25 -5.61 16.14
N VAL A 170 -15.56 -6.37 15.09
CA VAL A 170 -16.51 -5.96 14.05
C VAL A 170 -17.87 -5.62 14.66
N ALA A 171 -18.43 -6.52 15.48
CA ALA A 171 -19.72 -6.31 16.12
C ALA A 171 -19.70 -5.08 17.05
N GLY A 172 -18.61 -4.90 17.80
CA GLY A 172 -18.43 -3.75 18.70
C GLY A 172 -18.40 -2.42 17.92
N VAL A 173 -17.62 -2.33 16.83
CA VAL A 173 -17.54 -1.12 16.02
C VAL A 173 -18.89 -0.80 15.34
N HIS A 174 -19.59 -1.81 14.85
CA HIS A 174 -20.92 -1.63 14.29
C HIS A 174 -21.93 -1.15 15.35
N SER A 175 -21.81 -1.59 16.61
CA SER A 175 -22.69 -1.12 17.68
C SER A 175 -22.54 0.37 18.00
N GLU A 176 -21.38 0.96 17.69
CA GLU A 176 -21.12 2.41 17.79
C GLU A 176 -21.58 3.18 16.51
N GLY A 177 -22.18 2.52 15.55
CA GLY A 177 -22.60 3.12 14.28
C GLY A 177 -21.46 3.44 13.31
N CYS A 178 -20.29 2.85 13.52
CA CYS A 178 -19.09 3.06 12.73
C CYS A 178 -18.89 1.91 11.73
N LEU A 179 -18.13 2.18 10.67
CA LEU A 179 -17.66 1.18 9.72
C LEU A 179 -16.26 0.71 10.09
N ILE A 180 -15.97 -0.55 9.83
CA ILE A 180 -14.66 -1.15 10.07
C ILE A 180 -14.11 -1.79 8.80
N GLY A 181 -12.84 -1.53 8.54
CA GLY A 181 -12.09 -2.15 7.45
C GLY A 181 -10.71 -2.59 7.89
N PHE A 182 -9.95 -3.07 6.95
CA PHE A 182 -8.58 -3.52 7.18
C PHE A 182 -7.66 -3.13 6.02
N ALA A 183 -6.35 -3.10 6.29
CA ALA A 183 -5.32 -2.80 5.30
C ALA A 183 -5.05 -4.04 4.41
N GLY A 184 -5.98 -4.34 3.52
CA GLY A 184 -5.97 -5.52 2.66
C GLY A 184 -4.83 -5.58 1.66
N CYS A 185 -4.12 -4.47 1.42
CA CYS A 185 -2.90 -4.45 0.61
C CYS A 185 -1.75 -5.28 1.22
N TYR A 186 -1.83 -5.64 2.49
CA TYR A 186 -0.88 -6.51 3.18
C TYR A 186 -1.34 -7.96 3.26
N GLU A 187 -2.52 -8.27 2.75
CA GLU A 187 -3.15 -9.57 2.88
C GLU A 187 -3.33 -10.27 1.54
N SER A 188 -3.37 -11.61 1.55
CA SER A 188 -3.69 -12.38 0.35
C SER A 188 -5.15 -12.20 -0.06
N PRO A 189 -5.51 -12.46 -1.33
CA PRO A 189 -6.90 -12.43 -1.78
C PRO A 189 -7.83 -13.32 -0.95
N GLU A 190 -7.36 -14.49 -0.54
CA GLU A 190 -8.12 -15.44 0.30
C GLU A 190 -8.37 -14.87 1.70
N THR A 191 -7.33 -14.24 2.29
CA THR A 191 -7.45 -13.55 3.59
C THR A 191 -8.42 -12.37 3.47
N ASN A 192 -8.33 -11.57 2.40
CA ASN A 192 -9.27 -10.49 2.14
C ASN A 192 -10.71 -11.00 2.07
N ALA A 193 -10.97 -12.07 1.30
CA ALA A 193 -12.29 -12.67 1.18
C ALA A 193 -12.80 -13.19 2.52
N ARG A 194 -11.94 -13.85 3.32
CA ARG A 194 -12.28 -14.37 4.66
C ARG A 194 -12.68 -13.23 5.61
N LEU A 195 -11.92 -12.15 5.67
CA LEU A 195 -12.20 -11.01 6.54
C LEU A 195 -13.48 -10.29 6.14
N LEU A 196 -13.71 -10.05 4.86
CA LEU A 196 -14.98 -9.51 4.37
C LEU A 196 -16.16 -10.43 4.72
N GLY A 197 -15.98 -11.76 4.65
CA GLY A 197 -16.95 -12.76 5.08
C GLY A 197 -17.23 -12.76 6.60
N MET A 198 -16.35 -12.19 7.42
CA MET A 198 -16.55 -12.00 8.87
C MET A 198 -17.37 -10.74 9.20
N GLY A 199 -17.66 -9.88 8.20
CA GLY A 199 -18.45 -8.68 8.37
C GLY A 199 -17.64 -7.38 8.36
N PHE A 200 -16.37 -7.40 8.00
CA PHE A 200 -15.65 -6.15 7.69
C PHE A 200 -16.31 -5.46 6.51
N ASP A 201 -16.48 -4.14 6.58
CA ASP A 201 -17.23 -3.35 5.59
C ASP A 201 -16.38 -3.01 4.37
N PHE A 202 -15.06 -2.92 4.52
CA PHE A 202 -14.16 -2.55 3.43
C PHE A 202 -12.74 -3.10 3.61
N SER A 203 -12.04 -3.20 2.48
CA SER A 203 -10.62 -3.51 2.41
C SER A 203 -9.89 -2.32 1.79
N ALA A 204 -8.91 -1.78 2.51
CA ALA A 204 -7.98 -0.80 1.96
C ALA A 204 -6.91 -1.54 1.15
N SER A 205 -7.13 -1.73 -0.14
CA SER A 205 -6.26 -2.53 -0.98
C SER A 205 -6.13 -1.93 -2.38
N GLY A 206 -5.02 -2.24 -3.04
CA GLY A 206 -4.92 -2.09 -4.48
C GLY A 206 -5.74 -3.18 -5.19
N TRP A 207 -6.00 -2.99 -6.48
CA TRP A 207 -6.73 -3.98 -7.28
C TRP A 207 -6.01 -5.33 -7.35
N GLU A 208 -4.70 -5.32 -7.26
CA GLU A 208 -3.83 -6.49 -7.30
C GLU A 208 -3.96 -7.43 -6.10
N THR A 209 -4.46 -6.93 -4.99
CA THR A 209 -4.65 -7.73 -3.77
C THR A 209 -6.04 -8.31 -3.63
N ASN A 210 -6.98 -7.90 -4.48
CA ASN A 210 -8.30 -8.47 -4.55
C ASN A 210 -8.38 -9.38 -5.79
N ASP A 211 -8.95 -10.55 -5.64
CA ASP A 211 -9.25 -11.42 -6.79
C ASP A 211 -10.42 -10.80 -7.58
N PHE A 212 -10.14 -9.69 -8.21
CA PHE A 212 -11.04 -9.15 -9.19
C PHE A 212 -10.84 -9.95 -10.47
N SER A 213 -11.61 -10.99 -10.65
CA SER A 213 -11.79 -11.71 -11.91
C SER A 213 -12.36 -10.80 -13.01
N HIS A 214 -12.03 -9.53 -12.99
CA HIS A 214 -12.42 -8.56 -13.99
C HIS A 214 -11.46 -8.67 -15.17
N GLY A 215 -11.88 -9.44 -16.14
CA GLY A 215 -11.17 -9.89 -17.32
C GLY A 215 -10.58 -8.85 -18.27
N ASN A 216 -10.20 -7.67 -17.78
CA ASN A 216 -9.59 -6.61 -18.58
C ASN A 216 -8.32 -6.01 -17.95
N MET A 217 -7.81 -6.59 -16.87
CA MET A 217 -6.56 -6.11 -16.30
C MET A 217 -5.46 -7.06 -16.74
N CYS A 218 -4.53 -6.55 -17.51
CA CYS A 218 -3.35 -7.29 -17.94
C CYS A 218 -2.41 -7.45 -16.75
N ASP A 219 -2.58 -8.54 -16.02
CA ASP A 219 -1.58 -9.00 -15.08
C ASP A 219 -0.40 -9.58 -15.85
N VAL A 220 0.77 -9.04 -15.59
CA VAL A 220 2.02 -9.66 -16.01
C VAL A 220 2.55 -10.44 -14.83
N SER A 221 2.57 -11.75 -14.94
CA SER A 221 3.20 -12.62 -13.95
C SER A 221 4.37 -13.35 -14.58
N GLY A 222 5.34 -13.75 -13.77
CA GLY A 222 6.50 -14.49 -14.25
C GLY A 222 7.40 -14.95 -13.12
N ASP A 223 8.29 -15.85 -13.46
CA ASP A 223 9.30 -16.34 -12.55
C ASP A 223 10.44 -15.34 -12.39
N MET A 224 10.92 -15.21 -11.17
CA MET A 224 12.08 -14.39 -10.88
C MET A 224 13.35 -15.16 -11.25
N ASP A 225 14.21 -14.51 -12.01
CA ASP A 225 15.56 -15.02 -12.25
C ASP A 225 16.42 -14.83 -10.99
N TYR A 226 16.85 -15.92 -10.37
CA TYR A 226 17.73 -15.89 -9.19
C TYR A 226 19.04 -15.16 -9.42
N SER A 227 19.53 -15.07 -10.68
CA SER A 227 20.70 -14.27 -11.03
C SER A 227 20.52 -12.78 -10.71
N SER A 228 19.29 -12.38 -10.58
CA SER A 228 18.88 -11.01 -10.25
C SER A 228 18.97 -10.67 -8.77
N PHE A 229 19.30 -11.65 -7.93
CA PHE A 229 19.45 -11.48 -6.50
C PHE A 229 20.90 -11.68 -6.05
N ARG A 230 21.21 -11.24 -4.83
CA ARG A 230 22.45 -11.52 -4.12
C ARG A 230 22.16 -12.51 -3.01
N GLY A 231 23.16 -13.34 -2.72
CA GLY A 231 23.12 -14.36 -1.67
C GLY A 231 22.57 -15.68 -2.16
N GLY A 232 23.00 -16.73 -1.50
CA GLY A 232 22.63 -18.09 -1.81
C GLY A 232 23.32 -18.72 -3.00
N LYS A 233 22.95 -19.96 -3.26
CA LYS A 233 23.49 -20.79 -4.34
C LYS A 233 22.36 -21.56 -5.01
N THR A 234 22.28 -21.49 -6.33
CA THR A 234 21.30 -22.25 -7.11
C THR A 234 21.92 -23.57 -7.59
N VAL A 235 21.26 -24.68 -7.31
CA VAL A 235 21.64 -26.04 -7.76
C VAL A 235 20.38 -26.74 -8.26
N ALA A 236 20.40 -27.22 -9.49
CA ALA A 236 19.27 -27.94 -10.11
C ALA A 236 17.90 -27.22 -10.00
N GLY A 237 17.90 -25.90 -10.14
CA GLY A 237 16.68 -25.07 -10.08
C GLY A 237 16.21 -24.70 -8.67
N ILE A 238 16.85 -25.25 -7.63
CA ILE A 238 16.55 -24.91 -6.25
C ILE A 238 17.60 -23.90 -5.75
N HIS A 239 17.16 -22.84 -5.11
CA HIS A 239 18.05 -21.84 -4.52
C HIS A 239 18.20 -22.09 -3.02
N TYR A 240 19.42 -22.28 -2.57
CA TYR A 240 19.77 -22.63 -1.20
C TYR A 240 20.34 -21.41 -0.47
N LEU A 241 19.86 -21.20 0.76
CA LEU A 241 20.43 -20.24 1.71
C LEU A 241 20.94 -21.01 2.94
N ALA A 242 22.15 -20.75 3.35
CA ALA A 242 22.64 -21.17 4.65
C ALA A 242 22.01 -20.33 5.76
N GLU A 243 21.99 -20.86 6.99
CA GLU A 243 21.54 -20.10 8.16
C GLU A 243 22.29 -18.76 8.27
N GLY A 244 21.57 -17.68 8.50
CA GLY A 244 22.09 -16.31 8.54
C GLY A 244 22.34 -15.68 7.16
N GLU A 245 22.31 -16.46 6.08
CA GLU A 245 22.50 -15.93 4.73
C GLU A 245 21.26 -15.17 4.28
N SER A 246 21.48 -14.12 3.49
CA SER A 246 20.41 -13.26 3.02
C SER A 246 20.28 -13.26 1.51
N PHE A 247 19.04 -13.32 1.05
CA PHE A 247 18.61 -13.18 -0.34
C PHE A 247 18.00 -11.80 -0.54
N MET A 248 18.58 -11.01 -1.42
CA MET A 248 18.11 -9.64 -1.68
C MET A 248 18.33 -9.24 -3.13
N PRO A 249 17.47 -8.38 -3.70
CA PRO A 249 17.62 -7.95 -5.08
C PRO A 249 18.90 -7.13 -5.27
N LYS A 250 19.52 -7.28 -6.42
CA LYS A 250 20.59 -6.40 -6.89
C LYS A 250 20.01 -5.01 -7.18
N LYS A 251 20.81 -3.95 -6.99
CA LYS A 251 20.40 -2.54 -7.12
C LYS A 251 19.62 -2.21 -8.42
N LYS A 252 19.88 -2.95 -9.51
CA LYS A 252 19.21 -2.76 -10.81
C LYS A 252 17.78 -3.33 -10.89
N LEU A 253 17.35 -4.09 -9.87
CA LEU A 253 16.05 -4.76 -9.84
C LEU A 253 14.97 -3.98 -9.10
N CYS A 254 15.31 -2.86 -8.48
CA CYS A 254 14.28 -1.99 -7.90
C CYS A 254 13.19 -1.66 -8.93
N SER A 255 13.52 -1.58 -10.23
CA SER A 255 12.53 -1.33 -11.28
C SER A 255 11.55 -2.49 -11.53
N VAL A 256 11.95 -3.74 -11.25
CA VAL A 256 11.03 -4.90 -11.34
C VAL A 256 10.08 -4.90 -10.16
N PHE A 257 10.60 -4.67 -8.95
CA PHE A 257 9.77 -4.57 -7.76
C PHE A 257 8.82 -3.38 -7.77
N LEU A 258 9.22 -2.25 -8.35
CA LEU A 258 8.37 -1.06 -8.49
C LEU A 258 7.15 -1.29 -9.39
N SER A 259 7.17 -2.32 -10.21
CA SER A 259 6.03 -2.71 -11.05
C SER A 259 5.33 -3.98 -10.56
N ALA A 260 5.89 -4.68 -9.56
CA ALA A 260 5.30 -5.87 -8.99
C ALA A 260 4.31 -5.50 -7.89
N SER A 261 3.18 -6.19 -7.84
CA SER A 261 2.13 -6.01 -6.82
C SER A 261 2.27 -7.02 -5.71
N SER A 262 2.81 -8.18 -6.01
CA SER A 262 3.07 -9.24 -5.04
C SER A 262 4.22 -10.14 -5.46
N LEU A 263 4.86 -10.74 -4.45
CA LEU A 263 5.80 -11.84 -4.58
C LEU A 263 5.22 -13.08 -3.93
N HIS A 264 5.35 -14.22 -4.60
CA HIS A 264 5.00 -15.52 -4.09
C HIS A 264 6.29 -16.33 -3.97
N ILE A 265 6.58 -16.84 -2.78
CA ILE A 265 7.81 -17.57 -2.49
C ILE A 265 7.43 -18.95 -1.95
N ARG A 266 7.78 -20.00 -2.69
CA ARG A 266 7.67 -21.38 -2.20
C ARG A 266 9.00 -21.83 -1.68
N PHE A 267 9.07 -22.14 -0.40
CA PHE A 267 10.33 -22.46 0.29
C PHE A 267 10.11 -23.51 1.38
N ARG A 268 11.19 -24.14 1.79
CA ARG A 268 11.25 -25.02 2.96
C ARG A 268 12.24 -24.47 3.95
N GLY A 269 11.87 -24.43 5.24
CA GLY A 269 12.67 -23.92 6.32
C GLY A 269 12.03 -22.67 6.95
N ARG A 270 12.83 -21.88 7.66
CA ARG A 270 12.39 -20.66 8.33
C ARG A 270 13.13 -19.45 7.81
N ILE A 271 12.40 -18.42 7.44
CA ILE A 271 12.93 -17.16 6.90
C ILE A 271 12.42 -15.97 7.71
N ARG A 272 13.22 -14.92 7.80
CA ARG A 272 12.81 -13.60 8.22
C ARG A 272 12.72 -12.71 6.98
N VAL A 273 11.59 -12.06 6.78
CA VAL A 273 11.37 -11.11 5.69
C VAL A 273 11.36 -9.70 6.24
N CYS A 274 12.21 -8.84 5.69
CA CYS A 274 12.20 -7.40 5.97
C CYS A 274 11.87 -6.65 4.67
N MET A 275 10.84 -5.80 4.71
CA MET A 275 10.47 -4.91 3.60
C MET A 275 10.32 -3.49 4.13
N GLY A 276 11.41 -2.73 4.06
CA GLY A 276 11.46 -1.39 4.62
C GLY A 276 11.03 -1.36 6.09
N ASP A 277 10.18 -0.41 6.41
CA ASP A 277 9.58 -0.27 7.75
C ASP A 277 8.23 -1.01 7.88
N TYR A 278 7.76 -1.71 6.81
CA TYR A 278 6.41 -2.25 6.72
C TYR A 278 6.28 -3.72 7.12
N ILE A 279 7.27 -4.53 6.76
CA ILE A 279 7.31 -5.94 7.15
C ILE A 279 8.66 -6.22 7.80
N ASP A 280 8.61 -6.81 8.99
CA ASP A 280 9.72 -7.45 9.68
C ASP A 280 9.15 -8.65 10.43
N ALA A 281 9.04 -9.79 9.74
CA ALA A 281 8.36 -10.97 10.26
C ALA A 281 9.08 -12.27 9.89
N GLU A 282 8.92 -13.28 10.73
CA GLU A 282 9.40 -14.64 10.48
C GLU A 282 8.26 -15.50 9.91
N TYR A 283 8.63 -16.37 8.97
CA TYR A 283 7.73 -17.32 8.33
C TYR A 283 8.41 -18.69 8.28
N GLU A 284 7.62 -19.74 8.47
CA GLU A 284 8.06 -21.12 8.36
C GLU A 284 7.21 -21.84 7.31
N SER A 285 7.84 -22.69 6.50
CA SER A 285 7.18 -23.44 5.46
C SER A 285 7.86 -24.80 5.26
N ASP A 286 7.03 -25.81 4.94
CA ASP A 286 7.48 -27.15 4.53
C ASP A 286 7.64 -27.29 3.00
N GLY A 287 7.39 -26.22 2.25
CA GLY A 287 7.47 -26.18 0.79
C GLY A 287 6.18 -26.56 0.08
N SER A 288 5.11 -26.90 0.80
CA SER A 288 3.83 -27.29 0.21
C SER A 288 3.01 -26.11 -0.32
N GLN A 289 3.17 -24.93 0.29
CA GLN A 289 2.45 -23.70 -0.06
C GLN A 289 3.41 -22.54 -0.31
N SER A 290 2.98 -21.60 -1.11
CA SER A 290 3.71 -20.35 -1.34
C SER A 290 3.35 -19.32 -0.28
N LEU A 291 4.36 -18.67 0.28
CA LEU A 291 4.18 -17.43 1.04
C LEU A 291 3.85 -16.31 0.04
N TRP A 292 2.77 -15.62 0.29
CA TRP A 292 2.40 -14.42 -0.44
C TRP A 292 2.92 -13.17 0.30
N LEU A 293 3.57 -12.25 -0.45
CA LEU A 293 4.10 -11.00 0.09
C LEU A 293 3.67 -9.84 -0.82
N SER A 294 2.95 -8.88 -0.27
CA SER A 294 2.67 -7.64 -0.98
C SER A 294 3.95 -6.83 -1.20
N THR A 295 4.13 -6.33 -2.42
CA THR A 295 5.22 -5.44 -2.78
C THR A 295 4.80 -3.98 -2.85
N TYR A 296 3.62 -3.67 -2.36
CA TYR A 296 2.97 -2.36 -2.47
C TYR A 296 3.82 -1.19 -1.96
N HIS A 297 4.68 -1.43 -0.96
CA HIS A 297 5.53 -0.42 -0.35
C HIS A 297 7.03 -0.56 -0.66
N ILE A 298 7.42 -1.49 -1.53
CA ILE A 298 8.85 -1.68 -1.88
C ILE A 298 9.40 -0.45 -2.62
N ASP A 299 8.59 0.26 -3.35
CA ASP A 299 8.93 1.48 -4.07
C ASP A 299 9.38 2.63 -3.14
N SER A 300 8.94 2.62 -1.90
CA SER A 300 9.28 3.64 -0.90
C SER A 300 10.50 3.29 -0.05
N ALA A 301 10.99 2.04 -0.11
CA ALA A 301 12.11 1.59 0.72
C ALA A 301 13.07 0.65 -0.04
N PRO A 302 14.36 0.97 -0.14
CA PRO A 302 15.36 0.11 -0.78
C PRO A 302 15.74 -1.09 0.08
N GLY A 303 14.78 -1.83 0.65
CA GLY A 303 15.03 -2.76 1.73
C GLY A 303 14.27 -4.06 1.72
N PHE A 304 13.98 -4.67 0.55
CA PHE A 304 13.53 -6.06 0.56
C PHE A 304 14.70 -7.00 0.86
N LYS A 305 14.56 -7.80 1.91
CA LYS A 305 15.55 -8.77 2.33
C LYS A 305 14.88 -10.00 2.94
N ILE A 306 15.24 -11.17 2.47
CA ILE A 306 14.93 -12.44 3.10
C ILE A 306 16.20 -12.96 3.76
N THR A 307 16.15 -13.27 5.04
CA THR A 307 17.24 -13.88 5.79
C THR A 307 16.84 -15.27 6.23
N ALA A 308 17.65 -16.26 5.95
CA ALA A 308 17.45 -17.63 6.39
C ALA A 308 17.67 -17.73 7.91
N ALA A 309 16.62 -18.05 8.68
CA ALA A 309 16.72 -18.32 10.12
C ALA A 309 17.07 -19.78 10.43
N THR A 310 16.97 -20.66 9.45
CA THR A 310 17.48 -22.02 9.37
C THR A 310 18.02 -22.23 7.95
N PRO A 311 18.71 -23.33 7.61
CA PRO A 311 18.97 -23.64 6.20
C PRO A 311 17.65 -23.67 5.41
N VAL A 312 17.61 -22.98 4.26
CA VAL A 312 16.41 -22.78 3.47
C VAL A 312 16.61 -23.26 2.03
N GLU A 313 15.58 -23.93 1.51
CA GLU A 313 15.45 -24.27 0.10
C GLU A 313 14.35 -23.39 -0.49
N ILE A 314 14.66 -22.58 -1.49
CA ILE A 314 13.68 -21.81 -2.25
C ILE A 314 13.43 -22.53 -3.57
N PHE A 315 12.22 -23.03 -3.76
CA PHE A 315 11.82 -23.78 -4.94
C PHE A 315 11.33 -22.89 -6.07
N GLU A 316 10.71 -21.75 -5.71
CA GLU A 316 10.07 -20.88 -6.67
C GLU A 316 9.95 -19.47 -6.09
N VAL A 317 10.22 -18.48 -6.92
CA VAL A 317 9.87 -17.10 -6.64
C VAL A 317 9.14 -16.57 -7.89
N THR A 318 7.88 -16.29 -7.73
CA THR A 318 7.06 -15.70 -8.80
C THR A 318 6.61 -14.30 -8.40
N TYR A 319 6.32 -13.47 -9.37
CA TYR A 319 5.77 -12.15 -9.13
C TYR A 319 4.52 -11.93 -9.98
N ARG A 320 3.62 -11.13 -9.45
CA ARG A 320 2.49 -10.59 -10.16
C ARG A 320 2.65 -9.08 -10.25
N ALA A 321 2.59 -8.56 -11.44
CA ALA A 321 2.73 -7.13 -11.69
C ALA A 321 1.55 -6.62 -12.53
N SER A 322 1.16 -5.38 -12.29
CA SER A 322 0.19 -4.72 -13.16
C SER A 322 0.89 -4.12 -14.39
N GLU A 323 0.27 -4.20 -15.54
CA GLU A 323 0.54 -3.28 -16.64
C GLU A 323 -0.03 -1.91 -16.26
N ARG A 324 0.81 -1.05 -15.67
CA ARG A 324 0.49 0.36 -15.48
C ARG A 324 0.99 1.21 -16.63
#